data_68563bfc3519cde9c1fc26da7f9289e9
#
_entry.id   68563bfc3519cde9c1fc26da7f9289e9
#
_cell.length_a   1.000
_cell.length_b   1.000
_cell.length_c   1.000
_cell.angle_alpha   90.00
_cell.angle_beta   90.00
_cell.angle_gamma   90.00
#
_symmetry.space_group_name_H-M   'P 1'
#
loop_
_entity.id
_entity.type
_entity.pdbx_description
1 polymer ?
#
loop_
_entity_poly.entity_id
_entity_poly.type
_entity_poly.pdbx_seq_one_letter_code
_entity_poly.pdbx_strand_id
1 'polypeptide(L)'
;MAKWMWYPGDYECYHSLLLHGRRDEYDWKHPAFWRLDDCWHSVVFQKDLNNEKELKLNVLLHGIGHIILDDVPMTAGEVTIPAGSRWIQIWVYRMGGLPTAYVTGDLESGEDWKVTCNDKVYHGVGCSDWYTEPDSDPEVFPFAYEKLTPVSVEKTPAGTLIDYGKETFARLTVKVGETPVRICYGESAEEAQDPVNCVIRETLPANGERVLQPRAFRYLHLDGEAKVKAEYEYLPLEKKGAFRCSDETLNRVWETCAYTFHLNSREFFLDGIKRDRWVWSGDAYQSYLVNDYLFRDEAITKRTIRALRGKDPVATHVNTIQDYSFYWLMSVGERYRRTGDLSFVREMWGKMVSLMEFCLSRTDGDGLVVPREGDWVFIDWGKLDLKEGNCAEQILMVRSLEVMAECAALLGEDGSRYAERAAALRKKVEELYWDEEKGCYIDSFRTGRRFVSRHSNLFALRYGFDKDGRREKILKNVLLNDEVPPITTPYFKFYEMEAWCEMGELPRVLKEMDGYWGEMIRLGATSIWE
;
A
#
# COMPACT_ATOMS: atom_id res chain seq x y z
N MET A 1 -8.05 -7.41 -28.08
CA MET A 1 -8.88 -6.27 -27.60
C MET A 1 -7.94 -5.14 -27.21
N ALA A 2 -8.12 -3.98 -27.79
CA ALA A 2 -7.28 -2.81 -27.54
C ALA A 2 -7.36 -2.36 -26.09
N LYS A 3 -6.26 -1.83 -25.56
CA LYS A 3 -6.15 -1.30 -24.20
C LYS A 3 -5.48 0.07 -24.23
N TRP A 4 -5.90 0.99 -23.37
CA TRP A 4 -5.12 2.19 -23.09
C TRP A 4 -3.76 1.83 -22.53
N MET A 5 -2.70 2.47 -23.06
CA MET A 5 -1.31 2.22 -22.70
C MET A 5 -0.70 3.44 -22.03
N TRP A 6 0.20 3.19 -21.06
CA TRP A 6 0.99 4.22 -20.36
C TRP A 6 2.43 3.77 -20.12
N TYR A 7 3.28 4.66 -19.64
CA TYR A 7 4.62 4.30 -19.18
C TYR A 7 4.54 3.51 -17.87
N PRO A 8 5.24 2.37 -17.74
CA PRO A 8 5.12 1.50 -16.57
C PRO A 8 5.53 2.25 -15.28
N GLY A 9 4.66 2.18 -14.28
CA GLY A 9 4.78 2.90 -13.00
C GLY A 9 4.13 4.28 -12.97
N ASP A 10 3.83 4.91 -14.11
CA ASP A 10 3.19 6.22 -14.14
C ASP A 10 1.73 6.20 -13.68
N TYR A 11 1.02 5.11 -13.95
CA TYR A 11 -0.35 4.91 -13.45
C TYR A 11 -0.37 4.94 -11.90
N GLU A 12 0.55 4.24 -11.29
CA GLU A 12 0.70 4.19 -9.84
C GLU A 12 1.13 5.55 -9.27
N CYS A 13 2.06 6.25 -9.92
CA CYS A 13 2.45 7.61 -9.54
C CYS A 13 1.27 8.58 -9.60
N TYR A 14 0.50 8.56 -10.70
CA TYR A 14 -0.67 9.42 -10.88
C TYR A 14 -1.72 9.21 -9.79
N HIS A 15 -2.11 7.96 -9.54
CA HIS A 15 -3.10 7.65 -8.51
C HIS A 15 -2.59 7.91 -7.08
N SER A 16 -1.29 7.80 -6.83
CA SER A 16 -0.67 8.20 -5.54
C SER A 16 -0.76 9.71 -5.32
N LEU A 17 -0.52 10.52 -6.36
CA LEU A 17 -0.69 11.98 -6.29
C LEU A 17 -2.14 12.37 -6.04
N LEU A 18 -3.11 11.71 -6.70
CA LEU A 18 -4.53 11.95 -6.46
C LEU A 18 -4.93 11.55 -5.04
N LEU A 19 -4.47 10.40 -4.55
CA LEU A 19 -4.73 9.95 -3.19
C LEU A 19 -4.18 10.96 -2.18
N HIS A 20 -2.94 11.43 -2.36
CA HIS A 20 -2.36 12.44 -1.51
C HIS A 20 -3.19 13.75 -1.50
N GLY A 21 -3.63 14.21 -2.66
CA GLY A 21 -4.46 15.41 -2.79
C GLY A 21 -5.84 15.32 -2.13
N ARG A 22 -6.32 14.10 -1.83
CA ARG A 22 -7.61 13.84 -1.17
C ARG A 22 -7.50 13.67 0.36
N ARG A 23 -6.29 13.73 0.92
CA ARG A 23 -6.06 13.62 2.38
C ARG A 23 -6.41 14.95 3.04
N ASP A 24 -7.33 14.91 4.00
CA ASP A 24 -7.92 16.11 4.60
C ASP A 24 -8.44 15.76 6.00
N GLU A 25 -7.81 16.29 7.02
CA GLU A 25 -8.12 16.01 8.43
C GLU A 25 -8.04 17.30 9.22
N TYR A 26 -8.92 17.48 10.19
CA TYR A 26 -8.96 18.68 11.05
C TYR A 26 -8.93 20.00 10.26
N ASP A 27 -9.55 20.04 9.06
CA ASP A 27 -9.55 21.19 8.14
C ASP A 27 -8.16 21.62 7.62
N TRP A 28 -7.16 20.76 7.70
CA TRP A 28 -5.82 21.01 7.16
C TRP A 28 -5.33 19.80 6.34
N LYS A 29 -4.51 20.11 5.37
CA LYS A 29 -3.92 19.12 4.47
C LYS A 29 -2.50 18.84 4.89
N HIS A 30 -2.20 17.56 5.11
CA HIS A 30 -0.84 17.16 5.38
C HIS A 30 -0.01 17.23 4.09
N PRO A 31 1.14 17.95 4.10
CA PRO A 31 2.11 17.83 3.03
C PRO A 31 2.68 16.40 3.03
N ALA A 32 3.13 15.93 1.87
CA ALA A 32 3.94 14.73 1.83
C ALA A 32 5.25 14.95 2.57
N PHE A 33 5.55 14.12 3.55
CA PHE A 33 6.85 14.11 4.24
C PHE A 33 7.90 13.30 3.48
N TRP A 34 7.48 12.55 2.49
CA TRP A 34 8.26 11.69 1.63
C TRP A 34 8.12 12.14 0.19
N ARG A 35 9.06 11.74 -0.63
CA ARG A 35 9.05 12.02 -2.05
C ARG A 35 7.83 11.38 -2.72
N LEU A 36 7.07 12.20 -3.44
CA LEU A 36 6.10 11.74 -4.43
C LEU A 36 6.70 11.94 -5.82
N ASP A 37 6.61 10.91 -6.64
CA ASP A 37 7.02 10.98 -8.04
C ASP A 37 5.84 11.44 -8.91
N ASP A 38 6.15 12.19 -9.96
CA ASP A 38 5.19 12.57 -11.00
C ASP A 38 5.32 11.64 -12.21
N CYS A 39 4.31 11.65 -13.08
CA CYS A 39 4.36 10.97 -14.38
C CYS A 39 5.46 11.56 -15.26
N TRP A 40 5.94 10.77 -16.21
CA TRP A 40 6.70 11.32 -17.32
C TRP A 40 5.78 12.14 -18.20
N HIS A 41 6.10 13.43 -18.41
CA HIS A 41 5.26 14.33 -19.19
C HIS A 41 5.34 14.08 -20.70
N SER A 42 6.36 13.37 -21.15
CA SER A 42 6.55 13.02 -22.57
C SER A 42 6.95 11.56 -22.69
N VAL A 43 6.18 10.79 -23.42
CA VAL A 43 6.42 9.37 -23.69
C VAL A 43 6.26 9.04 -25.16
N VAL A 44 6.94 7.99 -25.59
CA VAL A 44 6.88 7.49 -26.96
C VAL A 44 6.53 6.01 -26.95
N PHE A 45 5.34 5.68 -27.42
CA PHE A 45 4.96 4.29 -27.65
C PHE A 45 5.47 3.84 -29.01
N GLN A 46 5.96 2.61 -29.11
CA GLN A 46 6.50 2.06 -30.36
C GLN A 46 6.01 0.64 -30.60
N LYS A 47 5.73 0.36 -31.87
CA LYS A 47 5.45 -0.97 -32.37
C LYS A 47 6.22 -1.23 -33.65
N ASP A 48 6.92 -2.35 -33.73
CA ASP A 48 7.50 -2.85 -34.96
C ASP A 48 6.39 -3.44 -35.84
N LEU A 49 6.39 -3.12 -37.12
CA LEU A 49 5.39 -3.53 -38.08
C LEU A 49 5.96 -4.59 -39.05
N ASN A 50 5.10 -5.47 -39.51
CA ASN A 50 5.41 -6.44 -40.56
C ASN A 50 4.13 -6.66 -41.37
N ASN A 51 3.61 -5.56 -41.96
CA ASN A 51 2.34 -5.57 -42.66
C ASN A 51 2.52 -5.75 -44.15
N GLU A 52 1.99 -6.83 -44.67
CA GLU A 52 1.95 -7.09 -46.14
C GLU A 52 0.86 -6.31 -46.84
N LYS A 53 -0.09 -5.76 -46.11
CA LYS A 53 -1.23 -4.98 -46.59
C LYS A 53 -1.31 -3.63 -45.89
N GLU A 54 -2.02 -2.71 -46.52
CA GLU A 54 -2.42 -1.46 -45.87
C GLU A 54 -3.21 -1.74 -44.59
N LEU A 55 -2.92 -0.99 -43.50
CA LEU A 55 -3.65 -1.06 -42.24
C LEU A 55 -4.39 0.26 -42.00
N LYS A 56 -5.63 0.15 -41.51
CA LYS A 56 -6.45 1.31 -41.11
C LYS A 56 -6.56 1.32 -39.60
N LEU A 57 -6.09 2.40 -39.00
CA LEU A 57 -6.03 2.56 -37.53
C LEU A 57 -6.78 3.81 -37.12
N ASN A 58 -7.30 3.79 -35.90
CA ASN A 58 -7.73 4.98 -35.18
C ASN A 58 -6.89 5.11 -33.90
N VAL A 59 -6.19 6.24 -33.73
CA VAL A 59 -5.26 6.52 -32.63
C VAL A 59 -5.81 7.65 -31.79
N LEU A 60 -6.16 7.33 -30.52
CA LEU A 60 -6.63 8.28 -29.51
C LEU A 60 -5.51 8.55 -28.50
N LEU A 61 -5.43 9.78 -28.01
CA LEU A 61 -4.41 10.23 -27.07
C LEU A 61 -5.05 10.97 -25.89
N HIS A 62 -4.59 10.70 -24.68
CA HIS A 62 -4.76 11.64 -23.57
C HIS A 62 -3.48 12.50 -23.47
N GLY A 63 -3.53 13.67 -24.10
CA GLY A 63 -2.43 14.60 -24.24
C GLY A 63 -2.36 15.20 -25.65
N ILE A 64 -1.32 15.97 -25.86
CA ILE A 64 -0.97 16.51 -27.19
C ILE A 64 0.05 15.56 -27.80
N GLY A 65 -0.13 15.19 -29.06
CA GLY A 65 0.81 14.24 -29.67
C GLY A 65 0.65 14.10 -31.17
N HIS A 66 1.50 13.25 -31.74
CA HIS A 66 1.53 12.91 -33.15
C HIS A 66 2.07 11.50 -33.35
N ILE A 67 1.93 11.00 -34.56
CA ILE A 67 2.46 9.69 -34.96
C ILE A 67 3.70 9.94 -35.85
N ILE A 68 4.68 9.07 -35.76
CA ILE A 68 5.79 8.97 -36.70
C ILE A 68 5.76 7.57 -37.31
N LEU A 69 5.63 7.49 -38.62
CA LEU A 69 5.67 6.26 -39.39
C LEU A 69 6.91 6.26 -40.29
N ASP A 70 7.85 5.35 -40.04
CA ASP A 70 9.09 5.26 -40.83
C ASP A 70 9.77 6.62 -41.06
N ASP A 71 9.95 7.43 -40.02
CA ASP A 71 10.49 8.79 -40.01
C ASP A 71 9.57 9.87 -40.60
N VAL A 72 8.33 9.56 -40.98
CA VAL A 72 7.36 10.53 -41.54
C VAL A 72 6.34 10.91 -40.44
N PRO A 73 6.21 12.19 -40.08
CA PRO A 73 5.23 12.64 -39.08
C PRO A 73 3.82 12.63 -39.66
N MET A 74 2.85 12.19 -38.84
CA MET A 74 1.43 12.12 -39.16
C MET A 74 0.61 12.63 -37.96
N THR A 75 -0.59 13.12 -38.24
CA THR A 75 -1.54 13.50 -37.19
C THR A 75 -2.20 12.26 -36.59
N ALA A 76 -2.43 12.25 -35.26
CA ALA A 76 -3.24 11.23 -34.60
C ALA A 76 -4.71 11.32 -35.03
N GLY A 77 -5.45 10.23 -34.88
CA GLY A 77 -6.83 10.05 -35.34
C GLY A 77 -6.90 8.88 -36.31
N GLU A 78 -7.75 8.98 -37.30
CA GLU A 78 -7.84 7.99 -38.39
C GLU A 78 -6.61 8.08 -39.31
N VAL A 79 -5.84 7.00 -39.37
CA VAL A 79 -4.61 6.92 -40.16
C VAL A 79 -4.56 5.66 -41.00
N THR A 80 -3.94 5.78 -42.17
CA THR A 80 -3.68 4.66 -43.06
C THR A 80 -2.18 4.38 -43.08
N ILE A 81 -1.80 3.16 -42.75
CA ILE A 81 -0.41 2.68 -42.74
C ILE A 81 -0.16 1.91 -44.03
N PRO A 82 0.73 2.35 -44.92
CA PRO A 82 1.03 1.64 -46.17
C PRO A 82 1.58 0.22 -45.93
N ALA A 83 1.38 -0.68 -46.87
CA ALA A 83 2.01 -1.99 -46.86
C ALA A 83 3.53 -1.86 -46.87
N GLY A 84 4.21 -2.71 -46.10
CA GLY A 84 5.67 -2.73 -45.97
C GLY A 84 6.24 -1.67 -45.03
N SER A 85 5.41 -0.99 -44.22
CA SER A 85 5.89 -0.11 -43.15
C SER A 85 6.62 -0.91 -42.10
N ARG A 86 7.70 -0.33 -41.53
CA ARG A 86 8.63 -1.03 -40.63
C ARG A 86 8.29 -0.83 -39.18
N TRP A 87 7.88 0.38 -38.78
CA TRP A 87 7.55 0.71 -37.40
C TRP A 87 6.65 1.95 -37.33
N ILE A 88 5.91 2.03 -36.23
CA ILE A 88 5.10 3.18 -35.83
C ILE A 88 5.49 3.63 -34.43
N GLN A 89 5.64 4.94 -34.25
CA GLN A 89 5.79 5.59 -32.97
C GLN A 89 4.62 6.54 -32.71
N ILE A 90 4.15 6.60 -31.46
CA ILE A 90 3.11 7.51 -31.00
C ILE A 90 3.71 8.35 -29.88
N TRP A 91 3.92 9.62 -30.16
CA TRP A 91 4.46 10.60 -29.22
C TRP A 91 3.31 11.25 -28.48
N VAL A 92 3.37 11.25 -27.13
CA VAL A 92 2.34 11.86 -26.28
C VAL A 92 3.00 12.74 -25.24
N TYR A 93 2.52 13.99 -25.14
CA TYR A 93 2.91 14.96 -24.15
C TYR A 93 1.69 15.39 -23.34
N ARG A 94 1.80 15.34 -21.99
CA ARG A 94 0.75 15.76 -21.05
C ARG A 94 1.34 16.29 -19.76
N MET A 95 1.04 17.55 -19.42
CA MET A 95 1.37 18.13 -18.12
C MET A 95 0.22 17.89 -17.13
N GLY A 96 0.57 17.48 -15.89
CA GLY A 96 -0.39 17.33 -14.80
C GLY A 96 -1.40 16.20 -15.01
N GLY A 97 -1.05 15.19 -15.79
CA GLY A 97 -1.88 14.02 -16.06
C GLY A 97 -1.06 12.83 -16.54
N LEU A 98 -1.73 11.74 -16.90
CA LEU A 98 -1.13 10.50 -17.38
C LEU A 98 -1.09 10.48 -18.92
N PRO A 99 0.09 10.61 -19.57
CA PRO A 99 0.18 10.46 -21.02
C PRO A 99 -0.18 9.04 -21.45
N THR A 100 -1.23 8.89 -22.27
CA THR A 100 -1.70 7.59 -22.70
C THR A 100 -2.04 7.58 -24.18
N ALA A 101 -1.99 6.39 -24.79
CA ALA A 101 -2.40 6.15 -26.17
C ALA A 101 -3.29 4.90 -26.25
N TYR A 102 -4.25 4.95 -27.20
CA TYR A 102 -5.15 3.85 -27.50
C TYR A 102 -5.26 3.70 -29.02
N VAL A 103 -5.08 2.49 -29.52
CA VAL A 103 -5.07 2.19 -30.95
C VAL A 103 -6.05 1.08 -31.24
N THR A 104 -6.92 1.32 -32.24
CA THR A 104 -7.88 0.34 -32.74
C THR A 104 -7.83 0.26 -34.26
N GLY A 105 -8.46 -0.77 -34.81
CA GLY A 105 -8.52 -1.06 -36.24
C GLY A 105 -7.80 -2.36 -36.59
N ASP A 106 -7.01 -2.34 -37.64
CA ASP A 106 -6.25 -3.51 -38.11
C ASP A 106 -5.04 -3.83 -37.22
N LEU A 107 -4.69 -2.93 -36.26
CA LEU A 107 -3.72 -3.10 -35.20
C LEU A 107 -4.33 -2.59 -33.88
N GLU A 108 -4.14 -3.33 -32.82
CA GLU A 108 -4.64 -2.96 -31.49
C GLU A 108 -3.49 -2.59 -30.55
N SER A 109 -3.74 -1.63 -29.64
CA SER A 109 -2.83 -1.31 -28.54
C SER A 109 -2.93 -2.34 -27.41
N GLY A 110 -1.80 -2.67 -26.77
CA GLY A 110 -1.73 -3.65 -25.69
C GLY A 110 -0.31 -4.02 -25.29
N GLU A 111 -0.16 -5.11 -24.59
CA GLU A 111 1.08 -5.56 -23.92
C GLU A 111 2.27 -5.80 -24.86
N ASP A 112 2.04 -5.97 -26.14
CA ASP A 112 3.04 -6.21 -27.18
C ASP A 112 3.66 -4.93 -27.76
N TRP A 113 3.27 -3.76 -27.22
CA TRP A 113 3.90 -2.46 -27.51
C TRP A 113 5.04 -2.18 -26.53
N LYS A 114 5.94 -1.29 -26.96
CA LYS A 114 7.05 -0.77 -26.15
C LYS A 114 6.84 0.72 -25.91
N VAL A 115 7.45 1.23 -24.84
CA VAL A 115 7.40 2.66 -24.48
C VAL A 115 8.75 3.14 -23.96
N THR A 116 9.08 4.40 -24.24
CA THR A 116 10.26 5.09 -23.70
C THR A 116 9.88 6.51 -23.25
N CYS A 117 10.65 7.09 -22.34
CA CYS A 117 10.53 8.50 -21.91
C CYS A 117 11.61 9.39 -22.54
N ASN A 118 11.98 9.17 -23.78
CA ASN A 118 13.04 9.87 -24.54
C ASN A 118 14.50 9.53 -24.16
N ASP A 119 14.74 8.62 -23.26
CA ASP A 119 16.08 8.14 -22.90
C ASP A 119 16.59 7.01 -23.82
N LYS A 120 15.77 6.61 -24.81
CA LYS A 120 16.01 5.50 -25.73
C LYS A 120 16.07 4.12 -25.05
N VAL A 121 15.69 4.03 -23.79
CA VAL A 121 15.48 2.76 -23.11
C VAL A 121 14.02 2.36 -23.25
N TYR A 122 13.78 1.22 -23.90
CA TYR A 122 12.43 0.75 -24.17
C TYR A 122 11.99 -0.29 -23.13
N HIS A 123 10.79 -0.08 -22.60
CA HIS A 123 10.11 -0.97 -21.67
C HIS A 123 8.84 -1.53 -22.30
N GLY A 124 8.28 -2.60 -21.77
CA GLY A 124 6.90 -2.99 -22.06
C GLY A 124 5.94 -1.91 -21.53
N VAL A 125 4.85 -1.69 -22.22
CA VAL A 125 3.83 -0.71 -21.77
C VAL A 125 3.11 -1.18 -20.51
N GLY A 126 2.66 -0.25 -19.70
CA GLY A 126 1.62 -0.47 -18.69
C GLY A 126 0.25 -0.43 -19.37
N CYS A 127 -0.63 -1.35 -19.03
CA CYS A 127 -2.03 -1.37 -19.46
C CYS A 127 -2.87 -2.20 -18.50
N SER A 128 -4.21 -2.14 -18.61
CA SER A 128 -5.12 -2.92 -17.76
C SER A 128 -6.40 -3.27 -18.54
N ASP A 129 -7.01 -4.42 -18.19
CA ASP A 129 -8.31 -4.84 -18.71
C ASP A 129 -9.47 -3.93 -18.26
N TRP A 130 -9.23 -3.01 -17.37
CA TRP A 130 -10.21 -2.00 -16.97
C TRP A 130 -10.44 -0.90 -18.02
N TYR A 131 -9.47 -0.71 -18.93
CA TYR A 131 -9.46 0.40 -19.88
C TYR A 131 -9.35 -0.14 -21.31
N THR A 132 -10.40 -0.86 -21.73
CA THR A 132 -10.50 -1.49 -23.06
C THR A 132 -11.42 -0.73 -24.03
N GLU A 133 -12.19 0.23 -23.53
CA GLU A 133 -13.09 1.02 -24.35
C GLU A 133 -12.45 2.37 -24.71
N PRO A 134 -12.78 2.94 -25.89
CA PRO A 134 -12.23 4.24 -26.33
C PRO A 134 -12.53 5.40 -25.38
N ASP A 135 -13.65 5.35 -24.67
CA ASP A 135 -14.13 6.36 -23.72
C ASP A 135 -13.74 6.06 -22.27
N SER A 136 -13.06 4.94 -22.02
CA SER A 136 -12.52 4.66 -20.70
C SER A 136 -11.28 5.53 -20.42
N ASP A 137 -11.18 6.02 -19.17
CA ASP A 137 -10.14 6.99 -18.80
C ASP A 137 -9.24 6.41 -17.71
N PRO A 138 -7.94 6.10 -18.00
CA PRO A 138 -6.99 5.63 -17.00
C PRO A 138 -6.72 6.60 -15.83
N GLU A 139 -7.09 7.87 -15.95
CA GLU A 139 -7.03 8.84 -14.87
C GLU A 139 -8.19 8.70 -13.87
N VAL A 140 -9.22 7.94 -14.22
CA VAL A 140 -10.37 7.63 -13.35
C VAL A 140 -10.25 6.21 -12.85
N PHE A 141 -10.03 6.06 -11.53
CA PHE A 141 -9.93 4.73 -10.94
C PHE A 141 -11.33 4.05 -10.92
N PRO A 142 -11.44 2.77 -11.30
CA PRO A 142 -12.73 2.11 -11.58
C PRO A 142 -13.41 1.59 -10.30
N PHE A 143 -13.73 2.50 -9.37
CA PHE A 143 -14.52 2.15 -8.20
C PHE A 143 -15.98 1.85 -8.57
N ALA A 144 -16.57 0.92 -7.82
CA ALA A 144 -18.00 0.69 -7.83
C ALA A 144 -18.69 1.57 -6.77
N TYR A 145 -19.98 1.86 -7.00
CA TYR A 145 -20.80 2.70 -6.13
C TYR A 145 -22.11 2.01 -5.81
N GLU A 146 -22.46 1.96 -4.54
CA GLU A 146 -23.75 1.45 -4.07
C GLU A 146 -24.46 2.48 -3.21
N LYS A 147 -25.77 2.66 -3.46
CA LYS A 147 -26.60 3.58 -2.68
C LYS A 147 -26.67 3.11 -1.22
N LEU A 148 -26.35 4.00 -0.29
CA LEU A 148 -26.53 3.78 1.13
C LEU A 148 -27.88 4.34 1.61
N THR A 149 -28.54 3.57 2.47
CA THR A 149 -29.75 3.98 3.16
C THR A 149 -29.47 4.03 4.65
N PRO A 150 -29.71 5.17 5.33
CA PRO A 150 -29.49 5.24 6.77
C PRO A 150 -30.44 4.29 7.53
N VAL A 151 -29.97 3.72 8.63
CA VAL A 151 -30.78 2.90 9.55
C VAL A 151 -31.57 3.76 10.52
N SER A 152 -31.09 4.97 10.84
CA SER A 152 -31.85 5.97 11.59
C SER A 152 -31.49 7.40 11.16
N VAL A 153 -32.45 8.30 11.37
CA VAL A 153 -32.31 9.76 11.19
C VAL A 153 -32.99 10.43 12.36
N GLU A 154 -32.24 11.07 13.23
CA GLU A 154 -32.71 11.66 14.47
C GLU A 154 -32.48 13.17 14.49
N LYS A 155 -33.52 13.92 14.93
CA LYS A 155 -33.37 15.35 15.22
C LYS A 155 -32.83 15.52 16.62
N THR A 156 -31.73 16.24 16.74
CA THR A 156 -31.11 16.62 18.01
C THR A 156 -31.24 18.13 18.23
N PRO A 157 -31.03 18.64 19.45
CA PRO A 157 -31.01 20.10 19.68
C PRO A 157 -29.95 20.84 18.84
N ALA A 158 -28.86 20.13 18.45
CA ALA A 158 -27.74 20.67 17.68
C ALA A 158 -27.86 20.44 16.17
N GLY A 159 -28.88 19.69 15.69
CA GLY A 159 -29.02 19.41 14.27
C GLY A 159 -29.67 18.07 13.95
N THR A 160 -29.12 17.35 12.97
CA THR A 160 -29.66 16.05 12.54
C THR A 160 -28.53 15.02 12.59
N LEU A 161 -28.69 13.96 13.38
CA LEU A 161 -27.84 12.80 13.41
C LEU A 161 -28.37 11.71 12.48
N ILE A 162 -27.48 11.15 11.64
CA ILE A 162 -27.80 10.08 10.68
C ILE A 162 -26.86 8.91 10.95
N ASP A 163 -27.42 7.71 11.21
CA ASP A 163 -26.66 6.46 11.36
C ASP A 163 -26.82 5.58 10.11
N TYR A 164 -25.73 5.12 9.53
CA TYR A 164 -25.70 4.18 8.42
C TYR A 164 -25.53 2.71 8.86
N GLY A 165 -25.47 2.46 10.18
CA GLY A 165 -25.47 1.12 10.77
C GLY A 165 -24.09 0.47 10.87
N LYS A 166 -23.16 0.84 10.02
CA LYS A 166 -21.75 0.38 10.05
C LYS A 166 -20.83 1.42 9.43
N GLU A 167 -19.55 1.32 9.78
CA GLU A 167 -18.48 2.12 9.16
C GLU A 167 -18.51 1.93 7.64
N THR A 168 -18.28 3.00 6.91
CA THR A 168 -18.29 3.01 5.45
C THR A 168 -17.26 3.99 4.90
N PHE A 169 -16.96 3.89 3.61
CA PHE A 169 -16.25 4.92 2.87
C PHE A 169 -17.14 5.37 1.71
N ALA A 170 -17.68 6.57 1.81
CA ALA A 170 -18.75 6.99 0.89
C ALA A 170 -18.60 8.44 0.45
N ARG A 171 -19.06 8.71 -0.78
CA ARG A 171 -19.26 10.07 -1.26
C ARG A 171 -20.66 10.53 -0.92
N LEU A 172 -20.77 11.82 -0.61
CA LEU A 172 -22.05 12.45 -0.33
C LEU A 172 -22.45 13.39 -1.47
N THR A 173 -23.71 13.34 -1.87
CA THR A 173 -24.37 14.42 -2.62
C THR A 173 -25.25 15.17 -1.64
N VAL A 174 -24.93 16.46 -1.41
CA VAL A 174 -25.58 17.29 -0.40
C VAL A 174 -26.28 18.47 -1.07
N LYS A 175 -27.59 18.57 -0.87
CA LYS A 175 -28.41 19.73 -1.27
C LYS A 175 -28.65 20.60 -0.04
N VAL A 176 -27.99 21.73 0.03
CA VAL A 176 -28.02 22.69 1.15
C VAL A 176 -29.23 23.61 1.01
N GLY A 177 -29.91 23.88 2.12
CA GLY A 177 -31.03 24.86 2.22
C GLY A 177 -30.52 26.30 2.20
N GLU A 178 -31.35 27.19 2.79
CA GLU A 178 -31.10 28.66 2.77
C GLU A 178 -29.95 29.12 3.69
N THR A 179 -29.50 28.26 4.59
CA THR A 179 -28.39 28.55 5.52
C THR A 179 -27.22 27.61 5.28
N PRO A 180 -25.96 28.05 5.55
CA PRO A 180 -24.81 27.15 5.50
C PRO A 180 -24.99 25.94 6.42
N VAL A 181 -24.39 24.81 6.05
CA VAL A 181 -24.46 23.57 6.82
C VAL A 181 -23.06 23.06 7.10
N ARG A 182 -22.79 22.75 8.38
CA ARG A 182 -21.59 22.00 8.77
C ARG A 182 -21.97 20.52 8.86
N ILE A 183 -21.10 19.69 8.29
CA ILE A 183 -21.17 18.23 8.32
C ILE A 183 -19.99 17.73 9.13
N CYS A 184 -20.27 16.92 10.17
CA CYS A 184 -19.26 16.19 10.92
C CYS A 184 -19.43 14.69 10.64
N TYR A 185 -18.31 14.00 10.43
CA TYR A 185 -18.25 12.57 10.10
C TYR A 185 -17.70 11.82 11.32
N GLY A 186 -18.39 10.83 11.83
CA GLY A 186 -17.95 10.09 13.00
C GLY A 186 -18.06 8.57 12.85
N GLU A 187 -17.17 7.85 13.50
CA GLU A 187 -17.29 6.40 13.73
C GLU A 187 -18.29 6.12 14.85
N SER A 188 -18.44 7.07 15.78
CA SER A 188 -19.45 7.05 16.83
C SER A 188 -20.39 8.26 16.75
N ALA A 189 -21.55 8.14 17.39
CA ALA A 189 -22.51 9.24 17.48
C ALA A 189 -21.94 10.43 18.28
N GLU A 190 -21.12 10.14 19.30
CA GLU A 190 -20.45 11.15 20.12
C GLU A 190 -19.47 11.96 19.30
N GLU A 191 -18.63 11.30 18.50
CA GLU A 191 -17.69 11.99 17.62
C GLU A 191 -18.40 12.86 16.59
N ALA A 192 -19.43 12.32 15.90
CA ALA A 192 -20.16 13.08 14.91
C ALA A 192 -20.83 14.34 15.49
N GLN A 193 -21.24 14.31 16.75
CA GLN A 193 -21.89 15.43 17.43
C GLN A 193 -20.90 16.41 18.12
N ASP A 194 -19.59 16.11 18.12
CA ASP A 194 -18.56 16.98 18.67
C ASP A 194 -17.91 17.82 17.56
N PRO A 195 -18.35 19.06 17.31
CA PRO A 195 -17.83 19.88 16.23
C PRO A 195 -16.40 20.38 16.48
N VAL A 196 -15.84 20.16 17.67
CA VAL A 196 -14.48 20.57 18.04
C VAL A 196 -13.48 19.45 17.81
N ASN A 197 -13.80 18.24 18.29
CA ASN A 197 -12.89 17.10 18.26
C ASN A 197 -13.15 16.13 17.10
N CYS A 198 -14.25 16.30 16.35
CA CYS A 198 -14.53 15.52 15.15
C CYS A 198 -13.36 15.65 14.15
N VAL A 199 -12.77 14.51 13.76
CA VAL A 199 -11.56 14.47 12.92
C VAL A 199 -11.83 15.01 11.52
N ILE A 200 -12.97 14.66 10.93
CA ILE A 200 -13.35 15.06 9.57
C ILE A 200 -14.62 15.90 9.63
N ARG A 201 -14.57 17.11 9.11
CA ARG A 201 -15.69 18.03 9.04
C ARG A 201 -15.61 18.93 7.82
N GLU A 202 -16.74 19.33 7.31
CA GLU A 202 -16.86 20.23 6.15
C GLU A 202 -17.96 21.27 6.40
N THR A 203 -17.75 22.51 5.92
CA THR A 203 -18.79 23.55 5.95
C THR A 203 -19.18 23.90 4.53
N LEU A 204 -20.45 23.72 4.21
CA LEU A 204 -21.01 24.00 2.88
C LEU A 204 -21.77 25.32 2.91
N PRO A 205 -21.54 26.21 1.93
CA PRO A 205 -22.31 27.45 1.83
C PRO A 205 -23.78 27.16 1.49
N ALA A 206 -24.65 28.12 1.87
CA ALA A 206 -26.07 28.07 1.57
C ALA A 206 -26.34 27.89 0.08
N ASN A 207 -27.45 27.26 -0.19
CA ASN A 207 -28.00 26.98 -1.50
C ASN A 207 -27.11 26.15 -2.44
N GLY A 208 -27.71 25.30 -3.21
CA GLY A 208 -27.05 24.48 -4.21
C GLY A 208 -26.86 23.03 -3.81
N GLU A 209 -26.43 22.23 -4.78
CA GLU A 209 -26.15 20.81 -4.64
C GLU A 209 -24.66 20.58 -4.94
N ARG A 210 -23.99 19.76 -4.12
CA ARG A 210 -22.55 19.45 -4.25
C ARG A 210 -22.31 17.98 -4.02
N VAL A 211 -21.39 17.43 -4.81
CA VAL A 211 -20.81 16.12 -4.58
C VAL A 211 -19.50 16.32 -3.82
N LEU A 212 -19.39 15.71 -2.65
CA LEU A 212 -18.24 15.83 -1.77
C LEU A 212 -17.24 14.69 -2.02
N GLN A 213 -15.99 14.92 -1.60
CA GLN A 213 -14.97 13.88 -1.60
C GLN A 213 -15.40 12.71 -0.71
N PRO A 214 -15.12 11.45 -1.09
CA PRO A 214 -15.41 10.31 -0.23
C PRO A 214 -14.72 10.40 1.12
N ARG A 215 -15.42 10.02 2.18
CA ARG A 215 -14.94 10.03 3.57
C ARG A 215 -15.35 8.74 4.29
N ALA A 216 -14.58 8.40 5.33
CA ALA A 216 -14.93 7.34 6.27
C ALA A 216 -15.90 7.86 7.33
N PHE A 217 -16.98 7.13 7.57
CA PHE A 217 -17.94 7.43 8.63
C PHE A 217 -18.94 6.28 8.81
N ARG A 218 -19.50 6.18 10.00
CA ARG A 218 -20.76 5.51 10.27
C ARG A 218 -21.87 6.54 10.51
N TYR A 219 -21.54 7.62 11.22
CA TYR A 219 -22.47 8.68 11.59
C TYR A 219 -22.18 9.97 10.85
N LEU A 220 -23.24 10.67 10.47
CA LEU A 220 -23.16 12.07 10.03
C LEU A 220 -23.96 12.94 10.98
N HIS A 221 -23.42 14.07 11.37
CA HIS A 221 -24.17 15.13 12.04
C HIS A 221 -24.21 16.38 11.17
N LEU A 222 -25.41 16.89 10.93
CA LEU A 222 -25.69 18.07 10.13
C LEU A 222 -26.13 19.20 11.05
N ASP A 223 -25.34 20.28 11.13
CA ASP A 223 -25.71 21.52 11.80
C ASP A 223 -26.36 22.45 10.76
N GLY A 224 -27.66 22.25 10.55
CA GLY A 224 -28.47 22.97 9.58
C GLY A 224 -29.36 22.08 8.69
N GLU A 225 -30.05 22.69 7.75
CA GLU A 225 -30.98 21.97 6.85
C GLU A 225 -30.28 21.56 5.54
N ALA A 226 -30.15 20.27 5.33
CA ALA A 226 -29.71 19.69 4.07
C ALA A 226 -30.36 18.34 3.79
N LYS A 227 -30.44 18.00 2.50
CA LYS A 227 -30.76 16.64 2.03
C LYS A 227 -29.48 15.96 1.62
N VAL A 228 -29.21 14.77 2.17
CA VAL A 228 -28.02 13.99 1.92
C VAL A 228 -28.40 12.71 1.19
N LYS A 229 -27.64 12.40 0.12
CA LYS A 229 -27.57 11.07 -0.49
C LYS A 229 -26.15 10.57 -0.31
N ALA A 230 -26.01 9.33 0.10
CA ALA A 230 -24.70 8.68 0.28
C ALA A 230 -24.56 7.49 -0.66
N GLU A 231 -23.38 7.34 -1.23
CA GLU A 231 -23.02 6.20 -2.09
C GLU A 231 -21.70 5.61 -1.60
N TYR A 232 -21.74 4.34 -1.16
CA TYR A 232 -20.58 3.56 -0.80
C TYR A 232 -19.65 3.42 -2.01
N GLU A 233 -18.40 3.82 -1.85
CA GLU A 233 -17.37 3.70 -2.88
C GLU A 233 -16.42 2.55 -2.51
N TYR A 234 -16.25 1.57 -3.37
CA TYR A 234 -15.42 0.40 -3.10
C TYR A 234 -14.75 -0.17 -4.36
N LEU A 235 -13.65 -0.88 -4.15
CA LEU A 235 -13.07 -1.72 -5.20
C LEU A 235 -13.83 -3.05 -5.22
N PRO A 236 -14.39 -3.49 -6.36
CA PRO A 236 -15.15 -4.73 -6.46
C PRO A 236 -14.23 -5.96 -6.44
N LEU A 237 -13.77 -6.35 -5.24
CA LEU A 237 -12.94 -7.53 -5.00
C LEU A 237 -13.80 -8.73 -4.64
N GLU A 238 -13.54 -9.86 -5.29
CA GLU A 238 -14.22 -11.12 -4.97
C GLU A 238 -13.66 -11.73 -3.69
N LYS A 239 -14.51 -11.92 -2.68
CA LYS A 239 -14.14 -12.64 -1.44
C LYS A 239 -13.99 -14.14 -1.73
N LYS A 240 -12.76 -14.65 -1.74
CA LYS A 240 -12.44 -16.07 -1.98
C LYS A 240 -12.22 -16.85 -0.69
N GLY A 241 -11.73 -16.18 0.36
CA GLY A 241 -11.50 -16.76 1.66
C GLY A 241 -12.75 -16.77 2.54
N ALA A 242 -12.89 -17.81 3.36
CA ALA A 242 -13.95 -17.92 4.35
C ALA A 242 -13.41 -18.60 5.61
N PHE A 243 -13.97 -18.21 6.76
CA PHE A 243 -13.68 -18.83 8.06
C PHE A 243 -14.97 -18.99 8.84
N ARG A 244 -15.13 -20.12 9.48
CA ARG A 244 -16.20 -20.37 10.47
C ARG A 244 -15.76 -21.40 11.48
N CYS A 245 -16.07 -21.17 12.76
CA CYS A 245 -15.84 -22.10 13.85
C CYS A 245 -17.05 -22.10 14.81
N SER A 246 -16.96 -22.91 15.87
CA SER A 246 -18.01 -23.00 16.90
C SER A 246 -18.12 -21.77 17.81
N ASP A 247 -17.11 -20.88 17.83
CA ASP A 247 -17.10 -19.64 18.61
C ASP A 247 -17.65 -18.49 17.75
N GLU A 248 -18.80 -17.95 18.13
CA GLU A 248 -19.46 -16.89 17.39
C GLU A 248 -18.74 -15.54 17.52
N THR A 249 -18.02 -15.28 18.60
CA THR A 249 -17.20 -14.08 18.74
C THR A 249 -16.07 -14.07 17.71
N LEU A 250 -15.38 -15.19 17.52
CA LEU A 250 -14.33 -15.33 16.52
C LEU A 250 -14.88 -15.24 15.10
N ASN A 251 -16.09 -15.78 14.83
CA ASN A 251 -16.74 -15.62 13.54
C ASN A 251 -17.01 -14.14 13.23
N ARG A 252 -17.50 -13.39 14.22
CA ARG A 252 -17.74 -11.94 14.07
C ARG A 252 -16.44 -11.16 13.93
N VAL A 253 -15.38 -11.51 14.66
CA VAL A 253 -14.05 -10.92 14.48
C VAL A 253 -13.57 -11.10 13.04
N TRP A 254 -13.65 -12.35 12.50
CA TRP A 254 -13.28 -12.61 11.12
C TRP A 254 -14.07 -11.75 10.11
N GLU A 255 -15.39 -11.72 10.21
CA GLU A 255 -16.22 -10.96 9.28
C GLU A 255 -15.94 -9.45 9.36
N THR A 256 -15.72 -8.92 10.57
CA THR A 256 -15.38 -7.50 10.76
C THR A 256 -13.98 -7.19 10.23
N CYS A 257 -12.99 -8.05 10.47
CA CYS A 257 -11.65 -7.90 9.89
C CYS A 257 -11.69 -7.95 8.36
N ALA A 258 -12.43 -8.90 7.78
CA ALA A 258 -12.58 -9.02 6.33
C ALA A 258 -13.25 -7.78 5.73
N TYR A 259 -14.24 -7.23 6.39
CA TYR A 259 -14.90 -5.99 5.99
C TYR A 259 -13.95 -4.79 6.11
N THR A 260 -13.23 -4.65 7.22
CA THR A 260 -12.23 -3.60 7.42
C THR A 260 -11.15 -3.64 6.35
N PHE A 261 -10.64 -4.84 6.06
CA PHE A 261 -9.63 -5.01 5.01
C PHE A 261 -10.17 -4.65 3.62
N HIS A 262 -11.46 -4.94 3.33
CA HIS A 262 -12.09 -4.49 2.09
C HIS A 262 -12.21 -2.96 2.01
N LEU A 263 -12.58 -2.29 3.11
CA LEU A 263 -12.62 -0.83 3.17
C LEU A 263 -11.26 -0.19 2.85
N ASN A 264 -10.16 -0.81 3.31
CA ASN A 264 -8.80 -0.35 3.11
C ASN A 264 -8.18 -0.80 1.77
N SER A 265 -8.85 -1.70 1.04
CA SER A 265 -8.44 -2.17 -0.30
C SER A 265 -9.01 -1.25 -1.37
N ARG A 266 -8.22 -0.26 -1.79
CA ARG A 266 -8.65 0.81 -2.67
C ARG A 266 -7.78 0.87 -3.94
N GLU A 267 -7.32 2.04 -4.35
CA GLU A 267 -6.29 2.15 -5.41
C GLU A 267 -5.09 1.27 -5.05
N PHE A 268 -4.76 1.25 -3.78
CA PHE A 268 -3.71 0.48 -3.12
C PHE A 268 -4.25 -0.12 -1.83
N PHE A 269 -3.43 -0.91 -1.14
CA PHE A 269 -3.72 -1.23 0.27
C PHE A 269 -3.34 -0.04 1.13
N LEU A 270 -4.32 0.53 1.82
CA LEU A 270 -4.14 1.66 2.73
C LEU A 270 -4.01 1.18 4.18
N ASP A 271 -3.34 1.96 5.01
CA ASP A 271 -3.28 1.77 6.46
C ASP A 271 -4.66 1.87 7.11
N GLY A 272 -5.43 2.89 6.71
CA GLY A 272 -6.78 3.14 7.20
C GLY A 272 -7.57 4.03 6.26
N ILE A 273 -8.91 4.10 6.46
CA ILE A 273 -9.78 4.92 5.60
C ILE A 273 -10.11 6.29 6.20
N LYS A 274 -9.85 6.52 7.47
CA LYS A 274 -10.24 7.74 8.19
C LYS A 274 -9.10 8.76 8.23
N ARG A 275 -8.04 8.45 8.97
CA ARG A 275 -6.83 9.28 9.06
C ARG A 275 -5.74 8.69 8.17
N ASP A 276 -4.64 9.39 7.99
CA ASP A 276 -3.57 9.08 7.07
C ASP A 276 -4.04 8.71 5.67
N ARG A 277 -4.80 7.64 5.49
CA ARG A 277 -5.29 7.14 4.20
C ARG A 277 -4.16 7.06 3.18
N TRP A 278 -3.09 6.41 3.59
CA TRP A 278 -1.87 6.35 2.80
C TRP A 278 -1.36 4.93 2.61
N VAL A 279 -0.41 4.79 1.71
CA VAL A 279 0.25 3.53 1.42
C VAL A 279 1.54 3.47 2.22
N TRP A 280 1.54 2.72 3.30
CA TRP A 280 2.71 2.50 4.16
C TRP A 280 3.28 1.11 3.91
N SER A 281 4.62 1.00 3.74
CA SER A 281 5.25 -0.25 3.28
C SER A 281 5.15 -1.39 4.29
N GLY A 282 5.24 -1.08 5.60
CA GLY A 282 5.08 -2.08 6.65
C GLY A 282 3.66 -2.63 6.69
N ASP A 283 2.65 -1.74 6.62
CA ASP A 283 1.22 -2.09 6.57
C ASP A 283 0.88 -2.89 5.31
N ALA A 284 1.42 -2.44 4.17
CA ALA A 284 1.22 -3.11 2.91
C ALA A 284 1.81 -4.54 2.91
N TYR A 285 2.95 -4.76 3.56
CA TYR A 285 3.54 -6.10 3.71
C TYR A 285 2.57 -7.07 4.40
N GLN A 286 1.93 -6.66 5.50
CA GLN A 286 0.90 -7.46 6.16
C GLN A 286 -0.35 -7.59 5.29
N SER A 287 -0.76 -6.53 4.61
CA SER A 287 -1.91 -6.52 3.71
C SER A 287 -1.76 -7.54 2.57
N TYR A 288 -0.57 -7.73 2.03
CA TYR A 288 -0.33 -8.76 1.01
C TYR A 288 -0.60 -10.17 1.56
N LEU A 289 -0.20 -10.44 2.81
CA LEU A 289 -0.44 -11.73 3.46
C LEU A 289 -1.94 -11.95 3.72
N VAL A 290 -2.66 -10.93 4.17
CA VAL A 290 -4.12 -11.00 4.36
C VAL A 290 -4.84 -11.20 3.03
N ASN A 291 -4.42 -10.49 1.97
CA ASN A 291 -4.98 -10.62 0.63
C ASN A 291 -4.87 -12.05 0.07
N ASP A 292 -3.77 -12.76 0.36
CA ASP A 292 -3.57 -14.15 -0.07
C ASP A 292 -4.65 -15.10 0.46
N TYR A 293 -5.21 -14.81 1.63
CA TYR A 293 -6.26 -15.61 2.26
C TYR A 293 -7.67 -15.10 1.97
N LEU A 294 -7.86 -13.82 1.64
CA LEU A 294 -9.18 -13.22 1.54
C LEU A 294 -9.64 -13.00 0.10
N PHE A 295 -8.93 -12.20 -0.68
CA PHE A 295 -9.30 -11.85 -2.06
C PHE A 295 -8.44 -12.56 -3.09
N ARG A 296 -7.16 -12.75 -2.78
CA ARG A 296 -6.15 -13.28 -3.70
C ARG A 296 -6.12 -12.49 -5.02
N ASP A 297 -6.16 -11.16 -4.89
CA ASP A 297 -6.08 -10.24 -6.02
C ASP A 297 -4.62 -9.78 -6.21
N GLU A 298 -4.02 -10.21 -7.32
CA GLU A 298 -2.63 -9.88 -7.64
C GLU A 298 -2.47 -8.46 -8.17
N ALA A 299 -3.52 -7.90 -8.78
CA ALA A 299 -3.42 -6.59 -9.40
C ALA A 299 -3.21 -5.49 -8.36
N ILE A 300 -3.99 -5.48 -7.27
CA ILE A 300 -3.81 -4.50 -6.18
C ILE A 300 -2.46 -4.68 -5.47
N THR A 301 -2.01 -5.93 -5.27
CA THR A 301 -0.71 -6.23 -4.65
C THR A 301 0.44 -5.65 -5.47
N LYS A 302 0.51 -5.99 -6.76
CA LYS A 302 1.56 -5.49 -7.67
C LYS A 302 1.52 -3.97 -7.81
N ARG A 303 0.32 -3.40 -7.91
CA ARG A 303 0.11 -1.96 -7.99
C ARG A 303 0.62 -1.26 -6.71
N THR A 304 0.33 -1.80 -5.53
CA THR A 304 0.82 -1.27 -4.25
C THR A 304 2.35 -1.34 -4.16
N ILE A 305 2.97 -2.45 -4.56
CA ILE A 305 4.44 -2.60 -4.57
C ILE A 305 5.08 -1.57 -5.50
N ARG A 306 4.52 -1.34 -6.71
CA ARG A 306 5.03 -0.34 -7.66
C ARG A 306 4.90 1.08 -7.10
N ALA A 307 3.75 1.44 -6.54
CA ALA A 307 3.49 2.76 -5.97
C ALA A 307 4.49 3.13 -4.86
N LEU A 308 4.74 2.19 -3.95
CA LEU A 308 5.64 2.40 -2.81
C LEU A 308 7.09 2.69 -3.21
N ARG A 309 7.57 2.11 -4.32
CA ARG A 309 8.97 2.26 -4.73
C ARG A 309 9.21 3.54 -5.55
N GLY A 310 8.25 3.96 -6.31
CA GLY A 310 8.39 5.12 -7.20
C GLY A 310 9.51 4.97 -8.24
N LYS A 311 10.10 6.11 -8.62
CA LYS A 311 11.14 6.24 -9.66
C LYS A 311 12.56 6.30 -9.09
N ASP A 312 13.55 5.96 -9.90
CA ASP A 312 14.96 6.20 -9.63
C ASP A 312 15.37 7.64 -10.01
N PRO A 313 16.44 8.20 -9.41
CA PRO A 313 17.28 7.58 -8.39
C PRO A 313 16.62 7.56 -6.99
N VAL A 314 16.98 6.56 -6.16
CA VAL A 314 16.54 6.50 -4.76
C VAL A 314 17.18 7.64 -3.98
N ALA A 315 16.36 8.51 -3.39
CA ALA A 315 16.82 9.65 -2.62
C ALA A 315 16.58 9.51 -1.11
N THR A 316 15.57 8.71 -0.74
CA THR A 316 15.15 8.48 0.65
C THR A 316 14.75 7.01 0.82
N HIS A 317 14.63 6.56 2.06
CA HIS A 317 13.95 5.29 2.35
C HIS A 317 12.49 5.32 1.87
N VAL A 318 11.90 4.16 1.63
CA VAL A 318 10.47 4.04 1.33
C VAL A 318 9.67 4.68 2.47
N ASN A 319 8.77 5.60 2.14
CA ASN A 319 8.04 6.43 3.11
C ASN A 319 8.93 7.22 4.09
N THR A 320 10.22 7.47 3.77
CA THR A 320 11.25 8.03 4.67
C THR A 320 11.55 7.18 5.92
N ILE A 321 11.03 5.96 5.99
CA ILE A 321 11.16 5.04 7.13
C ILE A 321 12.14 3.94 6.76
N GLN A 322 13.15 3.76 7.58
CA GLN A 322 14.27 2.87 7.31
C GLN A 322 13.85 1.40 7.17
N ASP A 323 13.13 0.87 8.14
CA ASP A 323 12.58 -0.50 8.14
C ASP A 323 11.57 -0.73 7.00
N TYR A 324 10.88 0.30 6.50
CA TYR A 324 9.92 0.18 5.40
C TYR A 324 10.59 -0.12 4.05
N SER A 325 11.84 0.28 3.85
CA SER A 325 12.64 -0.17 2.70
C SER A 325 12.88 -1.67 2.73
N PHE A 326 13.10 -2.24 3.93
CA PHE A 326 13.32 -3.68 4.10
C PHE A 326 12.03 -4.46 3.84
N TYR A 327 10.89 -4.01 4.35
CA TYR A 327 9.59 -4.61 4.05
C TYR A 327 9.29 -4.59 2.55
N TRP A 328 9.62 -3.49 1.86
CA TRP A 328 9.41 -3.42 0.41
C TRP A 328 10.23 -4.47 -0.35
N LEU A 329 11.51 -4.61 -0.01
CA LEU A 329 12.39 -5.62 -0.62
C LEU A 329 11.87 -7.04 -0.35
N MET A 330 11.47 -7.32 0.90
CA MET A 330 10.90 -8.61 1.28
C MET A 330 9.58 -8.89 0.54
N SER A 331 8.76 -7.87 0.27
CA SER A 331 7.48 -8.00 -0.41
C SER A 331 7.60 -8.62 -1.80
N VAL A 332 8.61 -8.23 -2.57
CA VAL A 332 8.84 -8.77 -3.93
C VAL A 332 9.19 -10.27 -3.87
N GLY A 333 10.08 -10.66 -2.97
CA GLY A 333 10.46 -12.06 -2.80
C GLY A 333 9.29 -12.91 -2.26
N GLU A 334 8.50 -12.36 -1.33
CA GLU A 334 7.32 -13.04 -0.80
C GLU A 334 6.27 -13.25 -1.88
N ARG A 335 6.05 -12.27 -2.78
CA ARG A 335 5.16 -12.48 -3.95
C ARG A 335 5.59 -13.66 -4.79
N TYR A 336 6.88 -13.79 -5.09
CA TYR A 336 7.36 -14.95 -5.85
C TYR A 336 7.08 -16.28 -5.12
N ARG A 337 7.35 -16.34 -3.83
CA ARG A 337 7.09 -17.58 -3.04
C ARG A 337 5.62 -17.97 -3.04
N ARG A 338 4.70 -17.00 -3.09
CA ARG A 338 3.25 -17.22 -3.08
C ARG A 338 2.66 -17.53 -4.46
N THR A 339 3.24 -16.96 -5.52
CA THR A 339 2.64 -16.99 -6.86
C THR A 339 3.47 -17.72 -7.91
N GLY A 340 4.78 -17.84 -7.73
CA GLY A 340 5.72 -18.30 -8.74
C GLY A 340 5.95 -17.31 -9.88
N ASP A 341 5.49 -16.05 -9.75
CA ASP A 341 5.58 -15.04 -10.80
C ASP A 341 7.00 -14.46 -10.93
N LEU A 342 7.83 -15.14 -11.73
CA LEU A 342 9.18 -14.69 -12.05
C LEU A 342 9.19 -13.43 -12.92
N SER A 343 8.13 -13.18 -13.68
CA SER A 343 8.06 -11.99 -14.54
C SER A 343 8.02 -10.72 -13.72
N PHE A 344 7.29 -10.73 -12.60
CA PHE A 344 7.22 -9.60 -11.68
C PHE A 344 8.55 -9.38 -10.93
N VAL A 345 9.23 -10.45 -10.52
CA VAL A 345 10.58 -10.31 -9.94
C VAL A 345 11.54 -9.65 -10.93
N ARG A 346 11.51 -10.07 -12.20
CA ARG A 346 12.34 -9.48 -13.27
C ARG A 346 12.02 -8.00 -13.51
N GLU A 347 10.72 -7.64 -13.48
CA GLU A 347 10.28 -6.25 -13.57
C GLU A 347 10.85 -5.39 -12.43
N MET A 348 10.81 -5.91 -11.19
CA MET A 348 11.24 -5.17 -10.00
C MET A 348 12.74 -5.23 -9.73
N TRP A 349 13.50 -6.12 -10.36
CA TRP A 349 14.90 -6.39 -10.03
C TRP A 349 15.79 -5.14 -10.01
N GLY A 350 15.74 -4.31 -11.05
CA GLY A 350 16.52 -3.08 -11.10
C GLY A 350 16.20 -2.13 -9.94
N LYS A 351 14.92 -2.04 -9.57
CA LYS A 351 14.44 -1.24 -8.44
C LYS A 351 14.83 -1.83 -7.08
N MET A 352 14.91 -3.16 -6.97
CA MET A 352 15.42 -3.85 -5.78
C MET A 352 16.91 -3.58 -5.60
N VAL A 353 17.69 -3.68 -6.68
CA VAL A 353 19.15 -3.41 -6.65
C VAL A 353 19.41 -1.98 -6.21
N SER A 354 18.78 -0.98 -6.84
CA SER A 354 19.03 0.43 -6.51
C SER A 354 18.60 0.79 -5.07
N LEU A 355 17.51 0.22 -4.56
CA LEU A 355 17.10 0.43 -3.17
C LEU A 355 18.07 -0.27 -2.19
N MET A 356 18.51 -1.50 -2.49
CA MET A 356 19.47 -2.19 -1.63
C MET A 356 20.82 -1.47 -1.59
N GLU A 357 21.30 -0.95 -2.71
CA GLU A 357 22.53 -0.12 -2.74
C GLU A 357 22.37 1.14 -1.87
N PHE A 358 21.22 1.79 -1.95
CA PHE A 358 20.92 2.91 -1.08
C PHE A 358 20.96 2.51 0.41
N CYS A 359 20.31 1.41 0.79
CA CYS A 359 20.32 0.90 2.17
C CYS A 359 21.76 0.56 2.63
N LEU A 360 22.55 -0.12 1.78
CA LEU A 360 23.93 -0.47 2.07
C LEU A 360 24.81 0.77 2.24
N SER A 361 24.59 1.83 1.49
CA SER A 361 25.32 3.10 1.62
C SER A 361 25.11 3.79 2.97
N ARG A 362 24.09 3.39 3.72
CA ARG A 362 23.72 3.93 5.04
C ARG A 362 24.15 3.05 6.21
N THR A 363 24.91 2.01 5.97
CA THR A 363 25.56 1.24 7.04
C THR A 363 26.78 1.98 7.59
N ASP A 364 27.09 1.73 8.85
CA ASP A 364 28.30 2.27 9.51
C ASP A 364 29.57 1.45 9.17
N GLY A 365 30.70 1.81 9.82
CA GLY A 365 31.98 1.11 9.65
C GLY A 365 31.96 -0.36 10.09
N ASP A 366 31.06 -0.72 10.98
CA ASP A 366 30.81 -2.12 11.40
C ASP A 366 29.84 -2.83 10.45
N GLY A 367 29.22 -2.10 9.55
CA GLY A 367 28.23 -2.60 8.60
C GLY A 367 26.86 -2.80 9.19
N LEU A 368 26.58 -2.18 10.32
CA LEU A 368 25.24 -2.13 10.91
C LEU A 368 24.44 -1.00 10.28
N VAL A 369 23.14 -1.22 10.14
CA VAL A 369 22.20 -0.18 9.73
C VAL A 369 22.01 0.78 10.88
N VAL A 370 22.23 2.07 10.63
CA VAL A 370 22.05 3.13 11.62
C VAL A 370 21.29 4.29 11.01
N PRO A 371 20.34 4.91 11.73
CA PRO A 371 19.61 6.04 11.21
C PRO A 371 20.55 7.24 10.98
N ARG A 372 20.36 7.95 9.87
CA ARG A 372 21.02 9.21 9.57
C ARG A 372 20.03 10.36 9.68
N GLU A 373 20.54 11.59 9.64
CA GLU A 373 19.67 12.77 9.63
C GLU A 373 18.62 12.67 8.49
N GLY A 374 17.35 12.84 8.86
CA GLY A 374 16.20 12.71 7.96
C GLY A 374 15.63 11.29 7.83
N ASP A 375 16.28 10.26 8.40
CA ASP A 375 15.72 8.92 8.45
C ASP A 375 14.82 8.77 9.70
N TRP A 376 13.70 8.12 9.50
CA TRP A 376 12.84 7.71 10.60
C TRP A 376 12.96 6.18 10.78
N VAL A 377 13.16 5.74 12.03
CA VAL A 377 13.09 4.36 12.46
C VAL A 377 11.76 4.17 13.16
N PHE A 378 10.92 3.31 12.65
CA PHE A 378 9.58 3.14 13.19
C PHE A 378 9.45 1.87 14.03
N ILE A 379 9.65 0.71 13.46
CA ILE A 379 9.37 -0.64 13.98
C ILE A 379 7.93 -0.77 14.50
N ASP A 380 7.52 0.02 15.50
CA ASP A 380 6.17 0.04 16.06
C ASP A 380 5.97 1.28 16.96
N TRP A 381 4.73 1.63 17.27
CA TRP A 381 4.32 2.62 18.28
C TRP A 381 4.50 2.12 19.73
N GLY A 382 5.45 1.25 19.97
CA GLY A 382 5.75 0.66 21.25
C GLY A 382 6.87 1.36 22.02
N LYS A 383 7.13 0.88 23.23
CA LYS A 383 8.31 1.29 23.99
C LYS A 383 9.53 0.52 23.51
N LEU A 384 10.41 1.18 22.77
CA LEU A 384 11.59 0.63 22.10
C LEU A 384 12.83 1.49 22.35
N ASP A 385 14.02 0.89 22.27
CA ASP A 385 15.27 1.63 22.16
C ASP A 385 15.71 1.65 20.69
N LEU A 386 15.26 2.67 19.96
CA LEU A 386 15.50 2.82 18.52
C LEU A 386 16.82 3.54 18.19
N LYS A 387 17.60 3.92 19.18
CA LYS A 387 18.81 4.70 18.97
C LYS A 387 19.99 3.82 18.58
N GLU A 388 20.85 4.37 17.69
CA GLU A 388 22.16 3.83 17.36
C GLU A 388 22.15 2.40 16.82
N GLY A 389 21.18 2.06 16.00
CA GLY A 389 21.04 0.74 15.38
C GLY A 389 20.26 -0.23 16.26
N ASN A 390 18.96 -0.35 15.97
CA ASN A 390 18.05 -1.26 16.66
C ASN A 390 18.21 -2.70 16.15
N CYS A 391 18.12 -3.69 17.02
CA CYS A 391 18.22 -5.11 16.71
C CYS A 391 17.20 -5.57 15.66
N ALA A 392 15.93 -5.14 15.80
CA ALA A 392 14.87 -5.50 14.88
C ALA A 392 15.18 -5.04 13.45
N GLU A 393 15.75 -3.84 13.28
CA GLU A 393 16.18 -3.34 11.97
C GLU A 393 17.30 -4.17 11.35
N GLN A 394 18.29 -4.58 12.18
CA GLN A 394 19.37 -5.43 11.69
C GLN A 394 18.83 -6.76 11.19
N ILE A 395 17.88 -7.35 11.91
CA ILE A 395 17.22 -8.61 11.51
C ILE A 395 16.47 -8.43 10.19
N LEU A 396 15.71 -7.34 10.03
CA LEU A 396 15.01 -7.04 8.77
C LEU A 396 15.98 -6.83 7.61
N MET A 397 17.12 -6.15 7.85
CA MET A 397 18.16 -5.98 6.83
C MET A 397 18.78 -7.33 6.42
N VAL A 398 19.07 -8.23 7.38
CA VAL A 398 19.56 -9.58 7.08
C VAL A 398 18.55 -10.29 6.18
N ARG A 399 17.26 -10.28 6.53
CA ARG A 399 16.22 -10.93 5.74
C ARG A 399 16.11 -10.32 4.34
N SER A 400 16.21 -9.01 4.21
CA SER A 400 16.18 -8.32 2.91
C SER A 400 17.37 -8.73 2.02
N LEU A 401 18.56 -8.85 2.59
CA LEU A 401 19.75 -9.33 1.87
C LEU A 401 19.61 -10.79 1.41
N GLU A 402 19.03 -11.66 2.25
CA GLU A 402 18.72 -13.03 1.87
C GLU A 402 17.72 -13.07 0.71
N VAL A 403 16.68 -12.25 0.74
CA VAL A 403 15.72 -12.11 -0.37
C VAL A 403 16.40 -11.61 -1.65
N MET A 404 17.34 -10.67 -1.56
CA MET A 404 18.10 -10.22 -2.72
C MET A 404 18.91 -11.37 -3.33
N ALA A 405 19.57 -12.19 -2.51
CA ALA A 405 20.33 -13.36 -3.00
C ALA A 405 19.40 -14.41 -3.62
N GLU A 406 18.24 -14.69 -3.01
CA GLU A 406 17.22 -15.60 -3.54
C GLU A 406 16.70 -15.12 -4.91
N CYS A 407 16.33 -13.84 -5.02
CA CYS A 407 15.83 -13.25 -6.28
C CYS A 407 16.91 -13.22 -7.37
N ALA A 408 18.16 -12.92 -7.04
CA ALA A 408 19.28 -13.00 -7.97
C ALA A 408 19.43 -14.40 -8.56
N ALA A 409 19.42 -15.43 -7.70
CA ALA A 409 19.53 -16.83 -8.14
C ALA A 409 18.38 -17.23 -9.08
N LEU A 410 17.13 -16.78 -8.79
CA LEU A 410 15.96 -17.04 -9.65
C LEU A 410 16.11 -16.41 -11.04
N LEU A 411 16.78 -15.26 -11.12
CA LEU A 411 16.99 -14.54 -12.39
C LEU A 411 18.25 -14.97 -13.13
N GLY A 412 19.10 -15.81 -12.51
CA GLY A 412 20.41 -16.18 -13.05
C GLY A 412 21.47 -15.08 -12.89
N GLU A 413 21.25 -14.16 -11.95
CA GLU A 413 22.18 -13.07 -11.59
C GLU A 413 23.09 -13.48 -10.44
N ASP A 414 24.23 -12.81 -10.28
CA ASP A 414 25.15 -13.04 -9.17
C ASP A 414 24.64 -12.38 -7.87
N GLY A 415 24.15 -13.21 -6.96
CA GLY A 415 23.70 -12.81 -5.62
C GLY A 415 24.71 -12.99 -4.50
N SER A 416 25.95 -13.43 -4.80
CA SER A 416 26.97 -13.82 -3.80
C SER A 416 27.24 -12.71 -2.78
N ARG A 417 27.39 -11.46 -3.23
CA ARG A 417 27.63 -10.30 -2.37
C ARG A 417 26.51 -10.07 -1.33
N TYR A 418 25.25 -10.36 -1.70
CA TYR A 418 24.13 -10.22 -0.78
C TYR A 418 24.12 -11.34 0.24
N ALA A 419 24.38 -12.58 -0.18
CA ALA A 419 24.47 -13.74 0.69
C ALA A 419 25.61 -13.59 1.71
N GLU A 420 26.81 -13.18 1.27
CA GLU A 420 27.96 -12.92 2.13
C GLU A 420 27.68 -11.81 3.15
N ARG A 421 27.03 -10.74 2.68
CA ARG A 421 26.66 -9.61 3.55
C ARG A 421 25.60 -10.02 4.58
N ALA A 422 24.59 -10.80 4.18
CA ALA A 422 23.58 -11.35 5.09
C ALA A 422 24.22 -12.21 6.18
N ALA A 423 25.11 -13.13 5.81
CA ALA A 423 25.81 -14.00 6.75
C ALA A 423 26.69 -13.21 7.74
N ALA A 424 27.43 -12.21 7.25
CA ALA A 424 28.27 -11.37 8.08
C ALA A 424 27.45 -10.53 9.08
N LEU A 425 26.33 -9.94 8.63
CA LEU A 425 25.45 -9.16 9.49
C LEU A 425 24.71 -10.06 10.50
N ARG A 426 24.24 -11.24 10.07
CA ARG A 426 23.61 -12.23 10.96
C ARG A 426 24.53 -12.58 12.13
N LYS A 427 25.80 -12.90 11.85
CA LYS A 427 26.79 -13.19 12.87
C LYS A 427 26.94 -12.03 13.86
N LYS A 428 27.03 -10.79 13.37
CA LYS A 428 27.13 -9.60 14.23
C LYS A 428 25.88 -9.41 15.11
N VAL A 429 24.67 -9.65 14.56
CA VAL A 429 23.44 -9.60 15.37
C VAL A 429 23.48 -10.61 16.51
N GLU A 430 23.88 -11.85 16.22
CA GLU A 430 23.98 -12.92 17.21
C GLU A 430 25.05 -12.65 18.27
N GLU A 431 26.15 -11.97 17.92
CA GLU A 431 27.26 -11.66 18.85
C GLU A 431 27.01 -10.39 19.67
N LEU A 432 26.41 -9.35 19.09
CA LEU A 432 26.33 -8.02 19.70
C LEU A 432 25.00 -7.75 20.43
N TYR A 433 23.91 -8.35 19.95
CA TYR A 433 22.57 -8.08 20.50
C TYR A 433 22.06 -9.20 21.38
N TRP A 434 22.62 -10.41 21.32
CA TRP A 434 22.27 -11.47 22.26
C TRP A 434 22.89 -11.21 23.61
N ASP A 435 22.06 -11.08 24.63
CA ASP A 435 22.48 -10.88 26.01
C ASP A 435 22.39 -12.21 26.77
N GLU A 436 23.54 -12.83 27.07
CA GLU A 436 23.60 -14.14 27.75
C GLU A 436 23.04 -14.13 29.17
N GLU A 437 23.16 -13.02 29.89
CA GLU A 437 22.63 -12.89 31.24
C GLU A 437 21.10 -12.83 31.22
N LYS A 438 20.52 -12.07 30.27
CA LYS A 438 19.08 -11.96 30.10
C LYS A 438 18.50 -13.14 29.29
N GLY A 439 19.32 -13.85 28.54
CA GLY A 439 18.89 -14.95 27.67
C GLY A 439 17.92 -14.50 26.58
N CYS A 440 18.13 -13.32 25.98
CA CYS A 440 17.31 -12.76 24.91
C CYS A 440 18.06 -11.69 24.13
N TYR A 441 17.47 -11.22 23.02
CA TYR A 441 17.99 -10.08 22.27
C TYR A 441 17.59 -8.77 22.93
N ILE A 442 18.56 -7.86 23.07
CA ILE A 442 18.35 -6.47 23.49
C ILE A 442 18.18 -5.57 22.27
N ASP A 443 17.46 -4.47 22.43
CA ASP A 443 17.18 -3.54 21.33
C ASP A 443 18.42 -2.84 20.78
N SER A 444 19.33 -2.40 21.67
CA SER A 444 20.61 -1.81 21.28
C SER A 444 21.68 -2.08 22.33
N PHE A 445 22.85 -2.51 21.87
CA PHE A 445 24.03 -2.67 22.74
C PHE A 445 24.80 -1.34 22.93
N ARG A 446 24.64 -0.40 22.00
CA ARG A 446 25.37 0.88 21.99
C ARG A 446 24.87 1.88 23.02
N THR A 447 23.58 1.87 23.32
CA THR A 447 22.98 2.82 24.28
C THR A 447 23.34 2.51 25.73
N GLY A 448 23.89 1.35 26.01
CA GLY A 448 24.20 0.88 27.36
C GLY A 448 22.97 0.54 28.23
N ARG A 449 21.76 0.72 27.70
CA ARG A 449 20.49 0.47 28.44
C ARG A 449 20.16 -1.00 28.55
N ARG A 450 20.66 -1.82 27.62
CA ARG A 450 20.32 -3.25 27.52
C ARG A 450 18.80 -3.48 27.56
N PHE A 451 18.03 -2.58 26.92
CA PHE A 451 16.57 -2.64 26.91
C PHE A 451 16.09 -3.88 26.13
N VAL A 452 15.09 -4.57 26.67
CA VAL A 452 14.48 -5.75 26.04
C VAL A 452 13.08 -5.39 25.59
N SER A 453 12.80 -5.52 24.29
CA SER A 453 11.46 -5.46 23.75
C SER A 453 11.02 -6.82 23.22
N ARG A 454 9.71 -7.02 23.10
CA ARG A 454 9.16 -8.19 22.39
C ARG A 454 9.49 -8.13 20.90
N HIS A 455 9.57 -6.94 20.32
CA HIS A 455 9.74 -6.71 18.89
C HIS A 455 10.98 -7.36 18.31
N SER A 456 12.16 -7.05 18.85
CA SER A 456 13.44 -7.66 18.42
C SER A 456 13.42 -9.17 18.55
N ASN A 457 12.80 -9.69 19.62
CA ASN A 457 12.74 -11.11 19.91
C ASN A 457 11.72 -11.86 19.05
N LEU A 458 10.59 -11.24 18.69
CA LEU A 458 9.62 -11.78 17.73
C LEU A 458 10.23 -11.90 16.33
N PHE A 459 10.98 -10.89 15.89
CA PHE A 459 11.70 -11.00 14.62
C PHE A 459 12.83 -12.02 14.66
N ALA A 460 13.49 -12.19 15.82
CA ALA A 460 14.49 -13.24 16.00
C ALA A 460 13.88 -14.64 15.83
N LEU A 461 12.69 -14.88 16.39
CA LEU A 461 11.93 -16.13 16.20
C LEU A 461 11.56 -16.32 14.74
N ARG A 462 10.96 -15.30 14.11
CA ARG A 462 10.46 -15.36 12.73
C ARG A 462 11.55 -15.60 11.70
N TYR A 463 12.73 -15.01 11.88
CA TYR A 463 13.79 -15.01 10.87
C TYR A 463 14.99 -15.89 11.22
N GLY A 464 14.79 -16.84 12.15
CA GLY A 464 15.74 -17.94 12.43
C GLY A 464 16.99 -17.53 13.20
N PHE A 465 16.88 -16.59 14.14
CA PHE A 465 17.92 -16.23 15.11
C PHE A 465 17.76 -16.93 16.47
N ASP A 466 16.91 -17.93 16.53
CA ASP A 466 16.46 -18.63 17.73
C ASP A 466 17.08 -20.03 17.92
N LYS A 467 18.21 -20.29 17.26
CA LYS A 467 18.91 -21.57 17.34
C LYS A 467 19.59 -21.78 18.71
N ASP A 468 20.12 -22.98 18.93
CA ASP A 468 20.94 -23.34 20.10
C ASP A 468 20.26 -23.08 21.46
N GLY A 469 18.98 -23.40 21.56
CA GLY A 469 18.18 -23.23 22.78
C GLY A 469 17.76 -21.80 23.07
N ARG A 470 17.96 -20.87 22.13
CA ARG A 470 17.52 -19.47 22.27
C ARG A 470 16.01 -19.33 22.21
N ARG A 471 15.30 -20.19 21.44
CA ARG A 471 13.85 -20.18 21.34
C ARG A 471 13.18 -20.32 22.72
N GLU A 472 13.58 -21.30 23.49
CA GLU A 472 13.04 -21.55 24.83
C GLU A 472 13.37 -20.42 25.81
N LYS A 473 14.59 -19.86 25.69
CA LYS A 473 14.99 -18.70 26.49
C LYS A 473 14.15 -17.46 26.16
N ILE A 474 13.94 -17.14 24.87
CA ILE A 474 13.10 -16.02 24.41
C ILE A 474 11.66 -16.22 24.88
N LEU A 475 11.10 -17.42 24.72
CA LEU A 475 9.76 -17.74 25.21
C LEU A 475 9.63 -17.42 26.70
N LYS A 476 10.53 -17.95 27.52
CA LYS A 476 10.47 -17.80 28.98
C LYS A 476 10.78 -16.37 29.44
N ASN A 477 11.85 -15.77 28.90
CA ASN A 477 12.39 -14.53 29.46
C ASN A 477 11.76 -13.27 28.82
N VAL A 478 11.07 -13.40 27.69
CA VAL A 478 10.46 -12.27 26.97
C VAL A 478 8.96 -12.43 26.82
N LEU A 479 8.49 -13.49 26.13
CA LEU A 479 7.07 -13.59 25.77
C LEU A 479 6.17 -13.96 26.96
N LEU A 480 6.67 -14.76 27.90
CA LEU A 480 5.98 -15.15 29.15
C LEU A 480 6.37 -14.29 30.35
N ASN A 481 7.22 -13.29 30.17
CA ASN A 481 7.67 -12.41 31.24
C ASN A 481 6.84 -11.12 31.25
N ASP A 482 6.04 -10.92 32.28
CA ASP A 482 5.19 -9.74 32.47
C ASP A 482 5.97 -8.43 32.70
N GLU A 483 7.27 -8.51 33.06
CA GLU A 483 8.13 -7.33 33.18
C GLU A 483 8.55 -6.75 31.83
N VAL A 484 8.50 -7.56 30.74
CA VAL A 484 8.74 -7.08 29.40
C VAL A 484 7.46 -6.47 28.83
N PRO A 485 7.48 -5.20 28.40
CA PRO A 485 6.29 -4.52 27.92
C PRO A 485 5.54 -5.34 26.86
N PRO A 486 4.20 -5.51 27.01
CA PRO A 486 3.40 -6.25 26.04
C PRO A 486 3.28 -5.48 24.72
N ILE A 487 2.96 -6.20 23.66
CA ILE A 487 2.52 -5.58 22.39
C ILE A 487 1.10 -5.05 22.57
N THR A 488 0.91 -3.76 22.33
CA THR A 488 -0.40 -3.09 22.47
C THR A 488 -0.98 -2.62 21.14
N THR A 489 -0.15 -2.54 20.11
CA THR A 489 -0.53 -2.09 18.77
C THR A 489 -1.07 -3.25 17.93
N PRO A 490 -2.14 -3.07 17.15
CA PRO A 490 -2.63 -4.12 16.26
C PRO A 490 -1.59 -4.47 15.18
N TYR A 491 -0.80 -3.49 14.74
CA TYR A 491 0.26 -3.68 13.76
C TYR A 491 1.26 -4.77 14.16
N PHE A 492 1.80 -4.73 15.40
CA PHE A 492 2.79 -5.71 15.83
C PHE A 492 2.17 -6.96 16.50
N LYS A 493 0.88 -6.91 16.90
CA LYS A 493 0.11 -8.10 17.33
C LYS A 493 0.12 -9.20 16.28
N PHE A 494 0.16 -8.86 15.00
CA PHE A 494 0.32 -9.83 13.91
C PHE A 494 1.53 -10.74 14.15
N TYR A 495 2.71 -10.17 14.39
CA TYR A 495 3.94 -10.94 14.62
C TYR A 495 3.92 -11.73 15.93
N GLU A 496 3.28 -11.19 16.97
CA GLU A 496 3.12 -11.91 18.24
C GLU A 496 2.20 -13.13 18.06
N MET A 497 1.07 -12.99 17.37
CA MET A 497 0.14 -14.09 17.09
C MET A 497 0.79 -15.15 16.19
N GLU A 498 1.55 -14.75 15.19
CA GLU A 498 2.27 -15.67 14.34
C GLU A 498 3.30 -16.49 15.13
N ALA A 499 4.09 -15.86 15.99
CA ALA A 499 5.04 -16.55 16.86
C ALA A 499 4.34 -17.57 17.78
N TRP A 500 3.20 -17.22 18.38
CA TRP A 500 2.41 -18.15 19.18
C TRP A 500 1.88 -19.33 18.37
N CYS A 501 1.44 -19.10 17.12
CA CYS A 501 1.01 -20.17 16.22
C CYS A 501 2.17 -21.12 15.88
N GLU A 502 3.35 -20.60 15.57
CA GLU A 502 4.55 -21.40 15.26
C GLU A 502 5.03 -22.23 16.45
N MET A 503 4.79 -21.76 17.67
CA MET A 503 5.08 -22.51 18.91
C MET A 503 3.99 -23.50 19.31
N GLY A 504 2.87 -23.57 18.57
CA GLY A 504 1.76 -24.47 18.87
C GLY A 504 0.84 -23.98 20.00
N GLU A 505 0.97 -22.74 20.45
CA GLU A 505 0.22 -22.12 21.55
C GLU A 505 -1.16 -21.62 21.11
N LEU A 506 -1.91 -22.44 20.33
CA LEU A 506 -3.22 -22.07 19.78
C LEU A 506 -4.25 -21.61 20.83
N PRO A 507 -4.36 -22.22 22.04
CA PRO A 507 -5.29 -21.71 23.06
C PRO A 507 -5.01 -20.25 23.46
N ARG A 508 -3.73 -19.85 23.49
CA ARG A 508 -3.32 -18.48 23.76
C ARG A 508 -3.71 -17.55 22.63
N VAL A 509 -3.48 -17.95 21.39
CA VAL A 509 -3.90 -17.19 20.20
C VAL A 509 -5.39 -16.90 20.24
N LEU A 510 -6.22 -17.91 20.49
CA LEU A 510 -7.68 -17.76 20.57
C LEU A 510 -8.09 -16.82 21.73
N LYS A 511 -7.42 -16.93 22.88
CA LYS A 511 -7.67 -16.04 24.02
C LYS A 511 -7.31 -14.58 23.72
N GLU A 512 -6.17 -14.34 23.07
CA GLU A 512 -5.76 -13.01 22.63
C GLU A 512 -6.70 -12.44 21.57
N MET A 513 -7.14 -13.25 20.61
CA MET A 513 -8.12 -12.83 19.61
C MET A 513 -9.45 -12.42 20.26
N ASP A 514 -9.97 -13.20 21.20
CA ASP A 514 -11.20 -12.84 21.91
C ASP A 514 -11.00 -11.61 22.80
N GLY A 515 -9.90 -11.53 23.56
CA GLY A 515 -9.62 -10.43 24.48
C GLY A 515 -9.31 -9.10 23.78
N TYR A 516 -8.67 -9.13 22.63
CA TYR A 516 -8.26 -7.92 21.92
C TYR A 516 -9.29 -7.50 20.85
N TRP A 517 -9.50 -8.29 19.82
CA TRP A 517 -10.45 -7.96 18.75
C TRP A 517 -11.90 -8.28 19.12
N GLY A 518 -12.13 -9.34 19.89
CA GLY A 518 -13.48 -9.67 20.39
C GLY A 518 -14.02 -8.58 21.31
N GLU A 519 -13.17 -7.90 22.11
CA GLU A 519 -13.58 -6.75 22.92
C GLU A 519 -14.03 -5.58 22.05
N MET A 520 -13.35 -5.27 20.96
CA MET A 520 -13.81 -4.23 20.00
C MET A 520 -15.22 -4.54 19.49
N ILE A 521 -15.48 -5.82 19.15
CA ILE A 521 -16.81 -6.26 18.71
C ILE A 521 -17.88 -6.10 19.80
N ARG A 522 -17.54 -6.44 21.07
CA ARG A 522 -18.44 -6.26 22.22
C ARG A 522 -18.75 -4.78 22.49
N LEU A 523 -17.79 -3.90 22.25
CA LEU A 523 -17.96 -2.44 22.33
C LEU A 523 -18.69 -1.82 21.12
N GLY A 524 -19.11 -2.62 20.15
CA GLY A 524 -19.93 -2.18 19.00
C GLY A 524 -19.14 -1.77 17.78
N ALA A 525 -17.87 -2.16 17.67
CA ALA A 525 -17.06 -1.93 16.47
C ALA A 525 -17.71 -2.59 15.24
N THR A 526 -17.80 -1.83 14.17
CA THR A 526 -18.26 -2.29 12.84
C THR A 526 -17.13 -2.32 11.82
N SER A 527 -15.97 -1.78 12.20
CA SER A 527 -14.64 -1.98 11.62
C SER A 527 -13.66 -2.18 12.76
N ILE A 528 -12.51 -2.79 12.49
CA ILE A 528 -11.46 -2.97 13.52
C ILE A 528 -10.73 -1.64 13.71
N TRP A 529 -10.44 -1.31 14.96
CA TRP A 529 -9.78 -0.08 15.38
C TRP A 529 -8.25 -0.23 15.41
N GLU A 530 -7.54 0.89 15.17
CA GLU A 530 -6.12 1.03 15.38
C GLU A 530 -5.78 1.25 16.88
#